data_e06c6e3d5c09d19c536339492a3cd12a
#
_entry.id   e06c6e3d5c09d19c536339492a3cd12a
#
_cell.length_a   1.000
_cell.length_b   1.000
_cell.length_c   1.000
_cell.angle_alpha   90.00
_cell.angle_beta   90.00
_cell.angle_gamma   90.00
#
_symmetry.space_group_name_H-M   'P 1'
#
loop_
_entity.id
_entity.type
_entity.pdbx_description
1 polymer ?
#
loop_
_entity_poly.entity_id
_entity_poly.type
_entity_poly.pdbx_seq_one_letter_code
_entity_poly.pdbx_strand_id
1 'polypeptide(L)'
;MGLSTLAHAQETSAGLNAQQQSIIPIAAFTAKGDVEKLKGALVDGLQNGMTVNEIKEVLVQMYAYTGFPRSLTGLNTFLSVLDERRARGIEDEVGREPSPLPDDADIRKIGTANQTAVIGRPAAGRVYEFAPVIDTFLKEHLFGDIFSRDVLTFQQRELATVSALASLPAEPQLRSHLNCSLVVGWTEAQLQAFVSVLETKVGKTEAELAQRSLNAVLKNRTQSK
;
A
#
# COMPACT_ATOMS: atom_id res chain seq x y z
N MET A 1 -18.02 -19.98 39.78
CA MET A 1 -17.02 -19.03 39.31
C MET A 1 -16.66 -19.43 37.89
N GLY A 2 -17.29 -18.84 36.90
CA GLY A 2 -17.05 -19.12 35.49
C GLY A 2 -16.27 -17.97 34.90
N LEU A 3 -15.01 -18.21 34.49
CA LEU A 3 -14.21 -17.30 33.73
C LEU A 3 -14.66 -17.35 32.26
N SER A 4 -15.36 -16.32 31.83
CA SER A 4 -15.72 -16.10 30.46
C SER A 4 -14.46 -15.60 29.71
N THR A 5 -13.78 -16.48 28.99
CA THR A 5 -12.79 -16.13 27.99
C THR A 5 -13.52 -15.55 26.78
N LEU A 6 -13.56 -14.24 26.67
CA LEU A 6 -13.92 -13.54 25.43
C LEU A 6 -12.81 -13.78 24.42
N ALA A 7 -12.96 -14.82 23.61
CA ALA A 7 -12.24 -14.97 22.39
C ALA A 7 -12.64 -13.80 21.48
N HIS A 8 -11.73 -12.87 21.20
CA HIS A 8 -11.85 -11.94 20.09
C HIS A 8 -11.80 -12.78 18.81
N ALA A 9 -12.97 -13.25 18.39
CA ALA A 9 -13.15 -13.70 17.02
C ALA A 9 -12.96 -12.46 16.13
N GLN A 10 -11.81 -12.39 15.48
CA GLN A 10 -11.57 -11.47 14.39
C GLN A 10 -12.56 -11.89 13.30
N GLU A 11 -13.72 -11.22 13.26
CA GLU A 11 -14.64 -11.32 12.13
C GLU A 11 -13.82 -10.95 10.90
N THR A 12 -13.59 -11.90 10.01
CA THR A 12 -13.15 -11.67 8.66
C THR A 12 -14.29 -10.96 7.94
N SER A 13 -14.42 -9.64 8.18
CA SER A 13 -15.40 -8.83 7.50
C SER A 13 -15.08 -8.89 5.99
N ALA A 14 -16.10 -9.12 5.17
CA ALA A 14 -15.96 -9.11 3.71
C ALA A 14 -15.48 -7.75 3.16
N GLY A 15 -15.32 -6.74 4.02
CA GLY A 15 -14.93 -5.38 3.71
C GLY A 15 -13.54 -5.00 4.23
N LEU A 16 -13.13 -3.77 3.93
CA LEU A 16 -11.94 -3.12 4.45
C LEU A 16 -12.28 -2.37 5.75
N ASN A 17 -11.40 -2.44 6.75
CA ASN A 17 -11.55 -1.63 7.96
C ASN A 17 -11.24 -0.14 7.68
N ALA A 18 -11.51 0.75 8.65
CA ALA A 18 -11.36 2.19 8.46
C ALA A 18 -9.93 2.64 8.11
N GLN A 19 -8.92 2.04 8.74
CA GLN A 19 -7.51 2.33 8.44
C GLN A 19 -7.14 1.88 7.03
N GLN A 20 -7.52 0.67 6.62
CA GLN A 20 -7.31 0.15 5.27
C GLN A 20 -7.99 1.04 4.21
N GLN A 21 -9.23 1.47 4.45
CA GLN A 21 -9.93 2.40 3.57
C GLN A 21 -9.22 3.75 3.45
N SER A 22 -8.48 4.20 4.47
CA SER A 22 -7.76 5.47 4.48
C SER A 22 -6.44 5.40 3.68
N ILE A 23 -5.79 4.24 3.61
CA ILE A 23 -4.59 4.04 2.77
C ILE A 23 -4.90 4.40 1.30
N ILE A 24 -6.09 4.07 0.82
CA ILE A 24 -6.48 4.20 -0.59
C ILE A 24 -6.41 5.66 -1.08
N PRO A 25 -7.16 6.61 -0.52
CA PRO A 25 -7.10 8.00 -0.98
C PRO A 25 -5.75 8.67 -0.69
N ILE A 26 -5.06 8.31 0.40
CA ILE A 26 -3.72 8.84 0.68
C ILE A 26 -2.75 8.47 -0.45
N ALA A 27 -2.66 7.20 -0.82
CA ALA A 27 -1.78 6.74 -1.90
C ALA A 27 -2.22 7.29 -3.26
N ALA A 28 -3.53 7.28 -3.56
CA ALA A 28 -4.08 7.76 -4.82
C ALA A 28 -3.82 9.25 -5.05
N PHE A 29 -4.09 10.10 -4.05
CA PHE A 29 -3.88 11.55 -4.20
C PHE A 29 -2.40 11.93 -4.17
N THR A 30 -1.55 11.19 -3.45
CA THR A 30 -0.10 11.33 -3.57
C THR A 30 0.34 11.01 -5.00
N ALA A 31 -0.16 9.92 -5.59
CA ALA A 31 0.16 9.53 -6.96
C ALA A 31 -0.32 10.55 -7.99
N LYS A 32 -1.48 11.17 -7.79
CA LYS A 32 -2.01 12.25 -8.66
C LYS A 32 -1.29 13.57 -8.46
N GLY A 33 -0.68 13.80 -7.30
CA GLY A 33 -0.17 15.10 -6.89
C GLY A 33 -1.29 16.09 -6.52
N ASP A 34 -2.47 15.60 -6.16
CA ASP A 34 -3.63 16.41 -5.73
C ASP A 34 -3.48 16.74 -4.24
N VAL A 35 -2.74 17.82 -3.96
CA VAL A 35 -2.35 18.22 -2.60
C VAL A 35 -3.57 18.56 -1.74
N GLU A 36 -4.59 19.23 -2.31
CA GLU A 36 -5.78 19.63 -1.56
C GLU A 36 -6.58 18.41 -1.07
N LYS A 37 -6.80 17.45 -1.96
CA LYS A 37 -7.50 16.21 -1.58
C LYS A 37 -6.64 15.33 -0.69
N LEU A 38 -5.32 15.30 -0.91
CA LEU A 38 -4.38 14.59 -0.05
C LEU A 38 -4.45 15.11 1.39
N LYS A 39 -4.51 16.44 1.59
CA LYS A 39 -4.63 17.04 2.92
C LYS A 39 -5.87 16.52 3.66
N GLY A 40 -7.01 16.47 3.00
CA GLY A 40 -8.22 15.87 3.56
C GLY A 40 -8.06 14.39 3.90
N ALA A 41 -7.50 13.60 2.97
CA ALA A 41 -7.29 12.17 3.18
C ALA A 41 -6.32 11.87 4.34
N LEU A 42 -5.31 12.70 4.56
CA LEU A 42 -4.38 12.59 5.69
C LEU A 42 -5.06 12.83 7.03
N VAL A 43 -5.92 13.88 7.10
CA VAL A 43 -6.74 14.15 8.29
C VAL A 43 -7.67 12.99 8.58
N ASP A 44 -8.37 12.48 7.56
CA ASP A 44 -9.28 11.32 7.70
C ASP A 44 -8.51 10.08 8.16
N GLY A 45 -7.29 9.84 7.62
CA GLY A 45 -6.45 8.74 8.02
C GLY A 45 -6.13 8.73 9.51
N LEU A 46 -5.70 9.88 10.05
CA LEU A 46 -5.45 10.05 11.49
C LEU A 46 -6.74 9.86 12.32
N GLN A 47 -7.87 10.40 11.87
CA GLN A 47 -9.16 10.25 12.55
C GLN A 47 -9.67 8.81 12.53
N ASN A 48 -9.33 8.04 11.51
CA ASN A 48 -9.66 6.62 11.39
C ASN A 48 -8.66 5.70 12.10
N GLY A 49 -7.74 6.26 12.89
CA GLY A 49 -6.83 5.54 13.75
C GLY A 49 -5.53 5.08 13.09
N MET A 50 -5.18 5.59 11.90
CA MET A 50 -3.82 5.41 11.40
C MET A 50 -2.84 6.23 12.24
N THR A 51 -1.70 5.63 12.55
CA THR A 51 -0.62 6.33 13.24
C THR A 51 0.19 7.19 12.28
N VAL A 52 0.92 8.16 12.83
CA VAL A 52 1.82 9.02 12.05
C VAL A 52 2.83 8.19 11.27
N ASN A 53 3.39 7.14 11.88
CA ASN A 53 4.38 6.29 11.25
C ASN A 53 3.77 5.43 10.11
N GLU A 54 2.56 4.91 10.27
CA GLU A 54 1.87 4.19 9.18
C GLU A 54 1.64 5.09 7.96
N ILE A 55 1.18 6.33 8.16
CA ILE A 55 0.99 7.30 7.07
C ILE A 55 2.33 7.67 6.42
N LYS A 56 3.38 7.91 7.22
CA LYS A 56 4.74 8.13 6.68
C LYS A 56 5.19 6.98 5.80
N GLU A 57 4.97 5.73 6.22
CA GLU A 57 5.35 4.56 5.43
C GLU A 57 4.61 4.48 4.09
N VAL A 58 3.32 4.82 4.05
CA VAL A 58 2.58 4.93 2.78
C VAL A 58 3.22 5.99 1.88
N LEU A 59 3.47 7.20 2.39
CA LEU A 59 4.02 8.30 1.61
C LEU A 59 5.46 8.03 1.14
N VAL A 60 6.29 7.41 1.97
CA VAL A 60 7.65 6.98 1.60
C VAL A 60 7.61 5.93 0.50
N GLN A 61 6.75 4.92 0.62
CA GLN A 61 6.62 3.89 -0.41
C GLN A 61 6.20 4.48 -1.77
N MET A 62 5.40 5.54 -1.77
CA MET A 62 4.97 6.19 -3.02
C MET A 62 6.12 6.70 -3.88
N TYR A 63 7.28 6.99 -3.30
CA TYR A 63 8.47 7.34 -4.06
C TYR A 63 8.81 6.31 -5.14
N ALA A 64 8.72 5.01 -4.83
CA ALA A 64 9.04 3.93 -5.76
C ALA A 64 8.07 3.82 -6.96
N TYR A 65 6.86 4.34 -6.83
CA TYR A 65 5.81 4.27 -7.85
C TYR A 65 5.55 5.60 -8.55
N THR A 66 5.84 6.73 -7.89
CA THR A 66 5.46 8.06 -8.36
C THR A 66 6.62 9.05 -8.39
N GLY A 67 7.82 8.60 -8.02
CA GLY A 67 9.04 9.41 -7.93
C GLY A 67 9.13 10.27 -6.68
N PHE A 68 10.34 10.70 -6.36
CA PHE A 68 10.64 11.58 -5.23
C PHE A 68 9.77 12.84 -5.16
N PRO A 69 9.51 13.58 -6.28
CA PRO A 69 8.77 14.83 -6.17
C PRO A 69 7.40 14.67 -5.52
N ARG A 70 6.63 13.64 -5.88
CA ARG A 70 5.29 13.43 -5.32
C ARG A 70 5.33 12.90 -3.89
N SER A 71 6.25 11.98 -3.58
CA SER A 71 6.46 11.50 -2.21
C SER A 71 6.87 12.63 -1.27
N LEU A 72 7.84 13.47 -1.66
CA LEU A 72 8.28 14.62 -0.87
C LEU A 72 7.17 15.66 -0.70
N THR A 73 6.39 15.94 -1.74
CA THR A 73 5.21 16.81 -1.63
C THR A 73 4.20 16.23 -0.65
N GLY A 74 3.93 14.92 -0.71
CA GLY A 74 3.05 14.24 0.24
C GLY A 74 3.54 14.33 1.69
N LEU A 75 4.81 14.09 1.92
CA LEU A 75 5.44 14.19 3.25
C LEU A 75 5.38 15.63 3.80
N ASN A 76 5.67 16.64 2.98
CA ASN A 76 5.55 18.04 3.39
C ASN A 76 4.09 18.44 3.69
N THR A 77 3.13 17.94 2.90
CA THR A 77 1.70 18.15 3.16
C THR A 77 1.30 17.51 4.49
N PHE A 78 1.80 16.31 4.77
CA PHE A 78 1.53 15.62 6.02
C PHE A 78 2.11 16.36 7.22
N LEU A 79 3.35 16.84 7.12
CA LEU A 79 3.97 17.67 8.16
C LEU A 79 3.10 18.91 8.48
N SER A 80 2.61 19.60 7.45
CA SER A 80 1.71 20.75 7.63
C SER A 80 0.40 20.36 8.32
N VAL A 81 -0.18 19.20 7.99
CA VAL A 81 -1.38 18.69 8.66
C VAL A 81 -1.11 18.43 10.15
N LEU A 82 0.02 17.81 10.50
CA LEU A 82 0.38 17.56 11.90
C LEU A 82 0.59 18.85 12.68
N ASP A 83 1.23 19.84 12.08
CA ASP A 83 1.45 21.16 12.70
C ASP A 83 0.12 21.89 12.95
N GLU A 84 -0.81 21.89 11.98
CA GLU A 84 -2.14 22.47 12.13
C GLU A 84 -2.98 21.76 13.20
N ARG A 85 -2.87 20.44 13.31
CA ARG A 85 -3.55 19.64 14.34
C ARG A 85 -2.99 19.93 15.72
N ARG A 86 -1.66 19.96 15.85
CA ARG A 86 -0.97 20.31 17.10
C ARG A 86 -1.32 21.72 17.57
N ALA A 87 -1.38 22.70 16.67
CA ALA A 87 -1.79 24.05 16.99
C ALA A 87 -3.24 24.15 17.54
N ARG A 88 -4.07 23.16 17.26
CA ARG A 88 -5.43 22.99 17.81
C ARG A 88 -5.49 22.12 19.06
N GLY A 89 -4.33 21.75 19.62
CA GLY A 89 -4.25 20.90 20.81
C GLY A 89 -4.55 19.41 20.57
N ILE A 90 -4.48 18.96 19.32
CA ILE A 90 -4.68 17.55 18.96
C ILE A 90 -3.31 16.86 18.95
N GLU A 91 -3.19 15.79 19.73
CA GLU A 91 -2.00 14.92 19.76
C GLU A 91 -2.33 13.65 18.97
N ASP A 92 -1.60 13.43 17.88
CA ASP A 92 -1.75 12.26 17.03
C ASP A 92 -0.82 11.13 17.52
N GLU A 93 -1.30 9.91 17.50
CA GLU A 93 -0.51 8.73 17.86
C GLU A 93 0.65 8.55 16.88
N VAL A 94 1.88 8.57 17.39
CA VAL A 94 3.09 8.43 16.55
C VAL A 94 3.17 7.02 15.95
N GLY A 95 2.80 6.00 16.70
CA GLY A 95 2.96 4.61 16.30
C GLY A 95 4.39 4.09 16.47
N ARG A 96 4.58 2.81 16.17
CA ARG A 96 5.90 2.16 16.31
C ARG A 96 6.84 2.55 15.18
N GLU A 97 8.12 2.56 15.48
CA GLU A 97 9.16 2.62 14.46
C GLU A 97 9.35 1.23 13.80
N PRO A 98 9.89 1.17 12.57
CA PRO A 98 10.24 -0.10 11.97
C PRO A 98 11.32 -0.82 12.78
N SER A 99 11.23 -2.15 12.84
CA SER A 99 12.28 -2.95 13.46
C SER A 99 13.59 -2.77 12.71
N PRO A 100 14.73 -2.59 13.41
CA PRO A 100 16.01 -2.50 12.76
C PRO A 100 16.39 -3.84 12.12
N LEU A 101 16.99 -3.79 10.94
CA LEU A 101 17.64 -4.97 10.37
C LEU A 101 18.96 -5.26 11.12
N PRO A 102 19.41 -6.52 11.17
CA PRO A 102 20.76 -6.84 11.67
C PRO A 102 21.85 -6.08 10.92
N ASP A 103 22.92 -5.70 11.61
CA ASP A 103 24.04 -4.94 11.01
C ASP A 103 24.74 -5.68 9.85
N ASP A 104 24.67 -6.99 9.83
CA ASP A 104 25.22 -7.87 8.79
C ASP A 104 24.16 -8.35 7.78
N ALA A 105 23.00 -7.69 7.73
CA ALA A 105 21.90 -8.10 6.87
C ALA A 105 22.28 -8.06 5.38
N ASP A 106 22.11 -9.18 4.70
CA ASP A 106 22.16 -9.24 3.25
C ASP A 106 20.86 -8.69 2.66
N ILE A 107 20.85 -7.39 2.33
CA ILE A 107 19.67 -6.68 1.85
C ILE A 107 19.13 -7.28 0.55
N ARG A 108 20.01 -7.79 -0.33
CA ARG A 108 19.60 -8.45 -1.56
C ARG A 108 18.89 -9.77 -1.30
N LYS A 109 19.36 -10.55 -0.34
CA LYS A 109 18.72 -11.81 0.08
C LYS A 109 17.35 -11.54 0.71
N ILE A 110 17.26 -10.55 1.61
CA ILE A 110 16.02 -10.13 2.23
C ILE A 110 15.03 -9.67 1.17
N GLY A 111 15.42 -8.76 0.29
CA GLY A 111 14.56 -8.23 -0.75
C GLY A 111 14.15 -9.29 -1.77
N THR A 112 15.01 -10.26 -2.09
CA THR A 112 14.62 -11.40 -2.94
C THR A 112 13.55 -12.26 -2.27
N ALA A 113 13.66 -12.50 -0.97
CA ALA A 113 12.66 -13.22 -0.20
C ALA A 113 11.32 -12.47 -0.14
N ASN A 114 11.36 -11.17 0.17
CA ASN A 114 10.18 -10.31 0.19
C ASN A 114 9.49 -10.24 -1.18
N GLN A 115 10.26 -10.02 -2.25
CA GLN A 115 9.74 -10.01 -3.62
C GLN A 115 9.05 -11.34 -3.96
N THR A 116 9.69 -12.46 -3.61
CA THR A 116 9.12 -13.80 -3.84
C THR A 116 7.84 -14.00 -3.06
N ALA A 117 7.78 -13.56 -1.80
CA ALA A 117 6.57 -13.64 -0.97
C ALA A 117 5.42 -12.81 -1.54
N VAL A 118 5.69 -11.60 -2.03
CA VAL A 118 4.67 -10.72 -2.63
C VAL A 118 4.18 -11.24 -3.99
N ILE A 119 5.09 -11.73 -4.84
CA ILE A 119 4.74 -12.23 -6.19
C ILE A 119 4.18 -13.65 -6.15
N GLY A 120 4.51 -14.44 -5.11
CA GLY A 120 4.17 -15.86 -4.97
C GLY A 120 5.11 -16.83 -5.71
N ARG A 121 6.17 -16.30 -6.34
CA ARG A 121 7.21 -17.04 -7.06
C ARG A 121 8.44 -16.16 -7.28
N PRO A 122 9.60 -16.72 -7.57
CA PRO A 122 10.76 -15.94 -7.98
C PRO A 122 10.43 -15.04 -9.18
N ALA A 123 10.86 -13.78 -9.12
CA ALA A 123 10.71 -12.86 -10.24
C ALA A 123 11.57 -13.30 -11.42
N ALA A 124 10.98 -13.35 -12.59
CA ALA A 124 11.65 -13.69 -13.85
C ALA A 124 10.98 -12.94 -15.01
N GLY A 125 11.75 -12.71 -16.07
CA GLY A 125 11.23 -12.10 -17.29
C GLY A 125 12.30 -11.38 -18.09
N ARG A 126 12.06 -11.22 -19.38
CA ARG A 126 12.99 -10.62 -20.34
C ARG A 126 13.47 -9.21 -19.97
N VAL A 127 12.65 -8.45 -19.22
CA VAL A 127 13.03 -7.10 -18.76
C VAL A 127 14.25 -7.14 -17.83
N TYR A 128 14.37 -8.18 -17.00
CA TYR A 128 15.50 -8.34 -16.08
C TYR A 128 16.79 -8.78 -16.79
N GLU A 129 16.64 -9.51 -17.90
CA GLU A 129 17.76 -9.85 -18.78
C GLU A 129 18.22 -8.64 -19.60
N PHE A 130 17.28 -7.84 -20.09
CA PHE A 130 17.53 -6.64 -20.88
C PHE A 130 18.15 -5.50 -20.07
N ALA A 131 17.67 -5.31 -18.84
CA ALA A 131 18.13 -4.25 -17.93
C ALA A 131 18.39 -4.84 -16.52
N PRO A 132 19.51 -5.56 -16.30
CA PRO A 132 19.78 -6.26 -15.03
C PRO A 132 19.81 -5.33 -13.81
N VAL A 133 20.17 -4.06 -14.00
CA VAL A 133 20.21 -3.07 -12.92
C VAL A 133 18.82 -2.83 -12.31
N ILE A 134 17.72 -2.99 -13.08
CA ILE A 134 16.37 -2.84 -12.52
C ILE A 134 16.03 -3.98 -11.57
N ASP A 135 16.53 -5.20 -11.81
CA ASP A 135 16.38 -6.33 -10.89
C ASP A 135 17.09 -6.03 -9.56
N THR A 136 18.28 -5.43 -9.62
CA THR A 136 19.03 -4.99 -8.44
C THR A 136 18.23 -3.96 -7.65
N PHE A 137 17.75 -2.89 -8.29
CA PHE A 137 16.98 -1.84 -7.61
C PHE A 137 15.68 -2.38 -7.01
N LEU A 138 14.99 -3.27 -7.70
CA LEU A 138 13.79 -3.89 -7.15
C LEU A 138 14.12 -4.71 -5.92
N LYS A 139 15.10 -5.62 -5.98
CA LYS A 139 15.43 -6.51 -4.87
C LYS A 139 16.06 -5.79 -3.70
N GLU A 140 17.07 -4.95 -3.95
CA GLU A 140 17.81 -4.32 -2.86
C GLU A 140 17.06 -3.12 -2.30
N HIS A 141 16.53 -2.25 -3.16
CA HIS A 141 15.92 -1.02 -2.70
C HIS A 141 14.42 -1.15 -2.43
N LEU A 142 13.60 -1.58 -3.40
CA LEU A 142 12.16 -1.65 -3.17
C LEU A 142 11.81 -2.73 -2.14
N PHE A 143 12.20 -3.97 -2.41
CA PHE A 143 11.84 -5.10 -1.54
C PHE A 143 12.80 -5.28 -0.35
N GLY A 144 14.03 -4.80 -0.47
CA GLY A 144 15.02 -4.78 0.60
C GLY A 144 14.80 -3.61 1.56
N ASP A 145 15.07 -2.37 1.13
CA ASP A 145 15.02 -1.22 2.03
C ASP A 145 13.58 -0.85 2.44
N ILE A 146 12.62 -0.83 1.49
CA ILE A 146 11.27 -0.32 1.75
C ILE A 146 10.36 -1.41 2.33
N PHE A 147 10.26 -2.58 1.68
CA PHE A 147 9.32 -3.62 2.10
C PHE A 147 9.74 -4.38 3.35
N SER A 148 11.00 -4.35 3.77
CA SER A 148 11.44 -4.89 5.05
C SER A 148 11.11 -4.00 6.26
N ARG A 149 10.68 -2.77 6.04
CA ARG A 149 10.17 -1.89 7.09
C ARG A 149 8.78 -2.37 7.52
N ASP A 150 8.72 -3.05 8.65
CA ASP A 150 7.59 -3.85 9.13
C ASP A 150 6.44 -3.04 9.78
N VAL A 151 6.43 -1.72 9.66
CA VAL A 151 5.33 -0.85 10.12
C VAL A 151 4.04 -1.17 9.36
N LEU A 152 4.14 -1.38 8.04
CA LEU A 152 3.05 -1.86 7.20
C LEU A 152 3.24 -3.33 6.83
N THR A 153 2.16 -4.09 6.84
CA THR A 153 2.13 -5.45 6.31
C THR A 153 2.24 -5.45 4.77
N PHE A 154 2.61 -6.56 4.16
CA PHE A 154 2.60 -6.69 2.68
C PHE A 154 1.22 -6.45 2.08
N GLN A 155 0.14 -6.82 2.79
CA GLN A 155 -1.22 -6.49 2.37
C GLN A 155 -1.46 -4.98 2.31
N GLN A 156 -1.10 -4.23 3.35
CA GLN A 156 -1.23 -2.77 3.37
C GLN A 156 -0.34 -2.09 2.31
N ARG A 157 0.88 -2.61 2.10
CA ARG A 157 1.78 -2.11 1.06
C ARG A 157 1.21 -2.34 -0.34
N GLU A 158 0.66 -3.52 -0.61
CA GLU A 158 0.00 -3.77 -1.90
C GLU A 158 -1.27 -2.92 -2.08
N LEU A 159 -2.04 -2.68 -1.01
CA LEU A 159 -3.19 -1.78 -1.07
C LEU A 159 -2.79 -0.35 -1.45
N ALA A 160 -1.71 0.18 -0.87
CA ALA A 160 -1.14 1.47 -1.25
C ALA A 160 -0.67 1.46 -2.72
N THR A 161 0.02 0.39 -3.13
CA THR A 161 0.53 0.23 -4.50
C THR A 161 -0.61 0.21 -5.54
N VAL A 162 -1.64 -0.63 -5.36
CA VAL A 162 -2.75 -0.70 -6.33
C VAL A 162 -3.55 0.60 -6.37
N SER A 163 -3.63 1.33 -5.25
CA SER A 163 -4.28 2.65 -5.19
C SER A 163 -3.54 3.70 -6.02
N ALA A 164 -2.21 3.72 -5.91
CA ALA A 164 -1.37 4.59 -6.72
C ALA A 164 -1.45 4.24 -8.21
N LEU A 165 -1.34 2.94 -8.55
CA LEU A 165 -1.35 2.48 -9.93
C LEU A 165 -2.73 2.64 -10.61
N ALA A 166 -3.83 2.57 -9.86
CA ALA A 166 -5.16 2.91 -10.36
C ALA A 166 -5.30 4.39 -10.70
N SER A 167 -4.47 5.25 -10.09
CA SER A 167 -4.46 6.70 -10.27
C SER A 167 -3.42 7.19 -11.29
N LEU A 168 -2.68 6.27 -11.90
CA LEU A 168 -1.68 6.51 -12.93
C LEU A 168 -2.05 5.75 -14.22
N PRO A 169 -1.56 6.15 -15.42
CA PRO A 169 -1.76 5.38 -16.65
C PRO A 169 -0.84 4.14 -16.71
N ALA A 170 -0.94 3.25 -15.69
CA ALA A 170 -0.05 2.11 -15.47
C ALA A 170 -0.83 0.79 -15.35
N GLU A 171 -1.80 0.55 -16.26
CA GLU A 171 -2.69 -0.61 -16.21
C GLU A 171 -1.98 -1.97 -16.18
N PRO A 172 -0.88 -2.23 -16.93
CA PRO A 172 -0.18 -3.51 -16.84
C PRO A 172 0.39 -3.78 -15.43
N GLN A 173 0.95 -2.76 -14.78
CA GLN A 173 1.47 -2.85 -13.42
C GLN A 173 0.33 -3.02 -12.42
N LEU A 174 -0.78 -2.30 -12.59
CA LEU A 174 -1.97 -2.46 -11.75
C LEU A 174 -2.48 -3.91 -11.77
N ARG A 175 -2.59 -4.55 -12.94
CA ARG A 175 -2.97 -5.97 -13.05
C ARG A 175 -1.99 -6.88 -12.33
N SER A 176 -0.69 -6.63 -12.47
CA SER A 176 0.34 -7.41 -11.78
C SER A 176 0.19 -7.30 -10.26
N HIS A 177 0.02 -6.09 -9.73
CA HIS A 177 -0.11 -5.85 -8.29
C HIS A 177 -1.48 -6.26 -7.71
N LEU A 178 -2.55 -6.25 -8.48
CA LEU A 178 -3.82 -6.88 -8.07
C LEU A 178 -3.66 -8.40 -7.91
N ASN A 179 -2.86 -9.04 -8.77
CA ASN A 179 -2.51 -10.44 -8.56
C ASN A 179 -1.63 -10.65 -7.32
N CYS A 180 -0.63 -9.78 -7.09
CA CYS A 180 0.18 -9.79 -5.86
C CYS A 180 -0.70 -9.57 -4.61
N SER A 181 -1.69 -8.69 -4.68
CA SER A 181 -2.67 -8.47 -3.60
C SER A 181 -3.39 -9.77 -3.21
N LEU A 182 -3.82 -10.57 -4.18
CA LEU A 182 -4.41 -11.89 -3.92
C LEU A 182 -3.39 -12.88 -3.35
N VAL A 183 -2.11 -12.79 -3.74
CA VAL A 183 -1.04 -13.64 -3.20
C VAL A 183 -0.75 -13.33 -1.75
N VAL A 184 -0.69 -12.05 -1.37
CA VAL A 184 -0.44 -11.64 0.03
C VAL A 184 -1.67 -11.78 0.93
N GLY A 185 -2.79 -12.31 0.40
CA GLY A 185 -3.94 -12.73 1.19
C GLY A 185 -5.16 -11.82 1.16
N TRP A 186 -5.20 -10.79 0.27
CA TRP A 186 -6.46 -10.10 0.02
C TRP A 186 -7.46 -11.03 -0.64
N THR A 187 -8.69 -11.03 -0.19
CA THR A 187 -9.80 -11.77 -0.83
C THR A 187 -10.37 -10.98 -2.01
N GLU A 188 -11.05 -11.70 -2.90
CA GLU A 188 -11.80 -11.05 -4.00
C GLU A 188 -12.80 -10.02 -3.47
N ALA A 189 -13.55 -10.36 -2.41
CA ALA A 189 -14.51 -9.46 -1.79
C ALA A 189 -13.87 -8.18 -1.25
N GLN A 190 -12.69 -8.28 -0.64
CA GLN A 190 -11.94 -7.12 -0.17
C GLN A 190 -11.40 -6.26 -1.31
N LEU A 191 -10.98 -6.87 -2.43
CA LEU A 191 -10.58 -6.12 -3.63
C LEU A 191 -11.76 -5.46 -4.35
N GLN A 192 -12.97 -6.04 -4.28
CA GLN A 192 -14.19 -5.36 -4.70
C GLN A 192 -14.51 -4.16 -3.78
N ALA A 193 -14.33 -4.32 -2.46
CA ALA A 193 -14.46 -3.19 -1.53
C ALA A 193 -13.43 -2.08 -1.82
N PHE A 194 -12.19 -2.42 -2.17
CA PHE A 194 -11.18 -1.46 -2.64
C PHE A 194 -11.68 -0.64 -3.85
N VAL A 195 -12.27 -1.29 -4.86
CA VAL A 195 -12.86 -0.60 -6.02
C VAL A 195 -13.98 0.36 -5.60
N SER A 196 -14.85 -0.06 -4.69
CA SER A 196 -15.92 0.79 -4.17
C SER A 196 -15.41 2.01 -3.40
N VAL A 197 -14.33 1.86 -2.64
CA VAL A 197 -13.67 2.97 -1.95
C VAL A 197 -13.01 3.93 -2.96
N LEU A 198 -12.36 3.43 -4.01
CA LEU A 198 -11.85 4.26 -5.10
C LEU A 198 -12.97 5.11 -5.72
N GLU A 199 -14.11 4.49 -6.03
CA GLU A 199 -15.24 5.19 -6.65
C GLU A 199 -15.75 6.33 -5.77
N THR A 200 -15.92 6.07 -4.48
CA THR A 200 -16.53 7.02 -3.55
C THR A 200 -15.55 8.09 -3.04
N LYS A 201 -14.27 7.77 -2.87
CA LYS A 201 -13.29 8.68 -2.24
C LYS A 201 -12.26 9.26 -3.21
N VAL A 202 -12.02 8.65 -4.36
CA VAL A 202 -10.99 9.10 -5.31
C VAL A 202 -11.61 9.56 -6.62
N GLY A 203 -12.30 8.66 -7.34
CA GLY A 203 -12.95 9.00 -8.59
C GLY A 203 -13.40 7.78 -9.38
N LYS A 204 -14.40 8.02 -10.23
CA LYS A 204 -15.01 6.99 -11.07
C LYS A 204 -14.02 6.39 -12.09
N THR A 205 -13.15 7.22 -12.66
CA THR A 205 -12.15 6.78 -13.64
C THR A 205 -11.18 5.76 -13.05
N GLU A 206 -10.68 6.02 -11.84
CA GLU A 206 -9.79 5.14 -11.10
C GLU A 206 -10.47 3.81 -10.73
N ALA A 207 -11.73 3.90 -10.29
CA ALA A 207 -12.54 2.73 -9.95
C ALA A 207 -12.82 1.85 -11.18
N GLU A 208 -13.20 2.45 -12.32
CA GLU A 208 -13.43 1.72 -13.58
C GLU A 208 -12.17 1.02 -14.07
N LEU A 209 -11.01 1.67 -13.99
CA LEU A 209 -9.71 1.06 -14.34
C LEU A 209 -9.40 -0.12 -13.42
N ALA A 210 -9.56 0.07 -12.11
CA ALA A 210 -9.32 -0.97 -11.12
C ALA A 210 -10.27 -2.16 -11.31
N GLN A 211 -11.57 -1.92 -11.57
CA GLN A 211 -12.56 -2.97 -11.81
C GLN A 211 -12.24 -3.80 -13.05
N ARG A 212 -11.90 -3.14 -14.18
CA ARG A 212 -11.52 -3.86 -15.42
C ARG A 212 -10.26 -4.70 -15.20
N SER A 213 -9.28 -4.14 -14.51
CA SER A 213 -8.03 -4.83 -14.20
C SER A 213 -8.24 -6.02 -13.27
N LEU A 214 -9.07 -5.88 -12.22
CA LEU A 214 -9.41 -6.96 -11.30
C LEU A 214 -10.14 -8.10 -12.02
N ASN A 215 -11.15 -7.77 -12.83
CA ASN A 215 -11.89 -8.77 -13.61
C ASN A 215 -10.96 -9.60 -14.53
N ALA A 216 -9.99 -8.93 -15.17
CA ALA A 216 -9.00 -9.61 -16.02
C ALA A 216 -8.09 -10.56 -15.21
N VAL A 217 -7.65 -10.13 -14.01
CA VAL A 217 -6.83 -10.96 -13.12
C VAL A 217 -7.60 -12.20 -12.65
N LEU A 218 -8.84 -12.03 -12.19
CA LEU A 218 -9.68 -13.13 -11.69
C LEU A 218 -9.98 -14.15 -12.79
N LYS A 219 -10.30 -13.69 -13.99
CA LYS A 219 -10.52 -14.56 -15.17
C LYS A 219 -9.28 -15.42 -15.46
N ASN A 220 -8.08 -14.81 -15.49
CA ASN A 220 -6.85 -15.54 -15.77
C ASN A 220 -6.54 -16.59 -14.69
N ARG A 221 -6.78 -16.27 -13.41
CA ARG A 221 -6.57 -17.22 -12.29
C ARG A 221 -7.53 -18.43 -12.35
N THR A 222 -8.74 -18.24 -12.84
CA THR A 222 -9.71 -19.34 -13.00
C THR A 222 -9.32 -20.28 -14.14
N GLN A 223 -8.69 -19.74 -15.20
CA GLN A 223 -8.25 -20.55 -16.36
C GLN A 223 -6.92 -21.29 -16.12
N SER A 224 -6.16 -20.90 -15.08
CA SER A 224 -4.85 -21.50 -14.74
C SER A 224 -4.94 -22.59 -13.66
N LYS A 225 -6.14 -22.87 -13.15
CA LYS A 225 -6.47 -23.98 -12.25
C LYS A 225 -7.00 -25.17 -13.03
#